data_8728295328189045c5586fc31541dd0d
#
_entry.id   8728295328189045c5586fc31541dd0d
#
_cell.length_a   1.000
_cell.length_b   1.000
_cell.length_c   1.000
_cell.angle_alpha   90.00
_cell.angle_beta   90.00
_cell.angle_gamma   90.00
#
_symmetry.space_group_name_H-M   'P 1'
#
loop_
_entity.id
_entity.type
_entity.pdbx_description
1 polymer ?
#
loop_
_entity_poly.entity_id
_entity_poly.type
_entity_poly.pdbx_seq_one_letter_code
_entity_poly.pdbx_strand_id
1 'polypeptide(L)'
;EIQPMLCGSAFKNKGVQRMLDAVVDFLPSPIDIPPVQGEDDDGNPLERKADDKEPMSALAFKLMTDPFVGQLTFVRVYSGVINSGDTVFNSVKGKKERIGRILQMHANNREEIKEIVAGDIAAVVGLKDVTTGETLCDAEKHIVLERMEFPEPVISQAVEPKSKADQEKMGLALSRLAQEDPSFRVTSDEESGQTIISGMGELHLEVLVDRMKREFNVEANVGKPQVAYRETIRKTVEDVEGKFVKQSGGRGQYGHVVLKLEPLEPGGANYEFVDAIKGGVVPREYIPAVDKGIQETLTAGIIAGYPVVDVKVTLTFGSYHDVDSNENAFRMAGSMAFKEGMRKASPVLLEPMMAVEVETPEDYAGTVMGDLSSRRGL
;
A
#
# COMPACT_ATOMS: atom_id res chain seq x y z
N GLU A 1 40.88 -17.63 -4.18
CA GLU A 1 40.10 -16.91 -5.21
C GLU A 1 40.97 -15.86 -5.88
N ILE A 2 40.89 -15.75 -7.21
CA ILE A 2 41.62 -14.74 -7.99
C ILE A 2 40.58 -13.84 -8.63
N GLN A 3 40.73 -12.53 -8.42
CA GLN A 3 39.88 -11.52 -9.06
C GLN A 3 40.67 -10.75 -10.10
N PRO A 4 40.41 -10.93 -11.41
CA PRO A 4 41.10 -10.19 -12.44
C PRO A 4 40.69 -8.73 -12.43
N MET A 5 41.67 -7.82 -12.46
CA MET A 5 41.47 -6.39 -12.58
C MET A 5 41.92 -5.89 -13.94
N LEU A 6 41.03 -5.16 -14.62
CA LEU A 6 41.31 -4.54 -15.91
C LEU A 6 41.11 -3.02 -15.78
N CYS A 7 41.90 -2.27 -16.52
CA CYS A 7 41.76 -0.83 -16.60
C CYS A 7 41.51 -0.39 -18.05
N GLY A 8 40.67 0.63 -18.19
CA GLY A 8 40.31 1.16 -19.49
C GLY A 8 39.64 2.53 -19.40
N SER A 9 39.29 3.09 -20.56
CA SER A 9 38.49 4.30 -20.67
C SER A 9 37.44 4.10 -21.77
N ALA A 10 36.20 3.83 -21.38
CA ALA A 10 35.11 3.59 -22.30
C ALA A 10 34.87 4.77 -23.26
N PHE A 11 34.88 6.01 -22.75
CA PHE A 11 34.75 7.20 -23.58
C PHE A 11 35.84 7.37 -24.65
N LYS A 12 37.04 6.86 -24.38
CA LYS A 12 38.16 6.91 -25.32
C LYS A 12 38.30 5.62 -26.12
N ASN A 13 37.39 4.68 -25.96
CA ASN A 13 37.41 3.34 -26.58
C ASN A 13 38.75 2.61 -26.34
N LYS A 14 39.32 2.71 -25.13
CA LYS A 14 40.55 2.08 -24.73
C LYS A 14 40.29 0.92 -23.76
N GLY A 15 40.85 -0.24 -24.05
CA GLY A 15 40.76 -1.44 -23.19
C GLY A 15 39.42 -2.18 -23.25
N VAL A 16 38.48 -1.75 -24.07
CA VAL A 16 37.14 -2.37 -24.18
C VAL A 16 37.21 -3.81 -24.71
N GLN A 17 38.00 -4.04 -25.76
CA GLN A 17 38.19 -5.40 -26.33
C GLN A 17 38.76 -6.36 -25.30
N ARG A 18 39.80 -5.95 -24.54
CA ARG A 18 40.37 -6.78 -23.49
C ARG A 18 39.42 -7.11 -22.35
N MET A 19 38.50 -6.18 -22.03
CA MET A 19 37.46 -6.44 -21.08
C MET A 19 36.48 -7.48 -21.59
N LEU A 20 36.07 -7.38 -22.88
CA LEU A 20 35.22 -8.37 -23.52
C LEU A 20 35.88 -9.75 -23.62
N ASP A 21 37.16 -9.80 -23.99
CA ASP A 21 37.95 -11.04 -23.99
C ASP A 21 37.96 -11.68 -22.58
N ALA A 22 38.18 -10.88 -21.54
CA ALA A 22 38.18 -11.38 -20.17
C ALA A 22 36.76 -11.89 -19.73
N VAL A 23 35.69 -11.28 -20.20
CA VAL A 23 34.32 -11.80 -19.98
C VAL A 23 34.18 -13.19 -20.60
N VAL A 24 34.65 -13.38 -21.83
CA VAL A 24 34.60 -14.68 -22.53
C VAL A 24 35.51 -15.72 -21.86
N ASP A 25 36.69 -15.30 -21.41
CA ASP A 25 37.68 -16.22 -20.84
C ASP A 25 37.38 -16.63 -19.39
N PHE A 26 36.76 -15.76 -18.60
CA PHE A 26 36.64 -15.95 -17.14
C PHE A 26 35.21 -16.12 -16.62
N LEU A 27 34.18 -15.71 -17.35
CA LEU A 27 32.81 -15.94 -16.91
C LEU A 27 32.27 -17.26 -17.47
N PRO A 28 31.56 -18.07 -16.67
CA PRO A 28 31.00 -19.32 -17.14
C PRO A 28 29.85 -19.08 -18.12
N SER A 29 29.80 -19.88 -19.15
CA SER A 29 28.63 -19.91 -20.05
C SER A 29 27.46 -20.68 -19.41
N PRO A 30 26.24 -20.55 -19.92
CA PRO A 30 25.08 -21.29 -19.42
C PRO A 30 25.25 -22.81 -19.38
N ILE A 31 26.11 -23.37 -20.25
CA ILE A 31 26.40 -24.81 -20.28
C ILE A 31 27.52 -25.23 -19.32
N ASP A 32 28.29 -24.30 -18.79
CA ASP A 32 29.39 -24.57 -17.83
C ASP A 32 28.90 -24.59 -16.37
N ILE A 33 27.65 -24.13 -16.11
CA ILE A 33 27.04 -24.11 -14.79
C ILE A 33 26.09 -25.29 -14.60
N PRO A 34 25.80 -25.70 -13.35
CA PRO A 34 24.79 -26.72 -13.07
C PRO A 34 23.42 -26.36 -13.64
N PRO A 35 22.55 -27.37 -13.91
CA PRO A 35 21.18 -27.15 -14.28
C PRO A 35 20.47 -26.21 -13.29
N VAL A 36 19.56 -25.35 -13.79
CA VAL A 36 18.76 -24.50 -12.91
C VAL A 36 17.82 -25.37 -12.07
N GLN A 37 17.74 -25.05 -10.79
CA GLN A 37 16.89 -25.72 -9.84
C GLN A 37 15.52 -24.99 -9.76
N GLY A 38 14.48 -25.74 -9.49
CA GLY A 38 13.13 -25.25 -9.26
C GLY A 38 12.28 -26.32 -8.60
N GLU A 39 10.98 -26.06 -8.50
CA GLU A 39 10.00 -26.98 -7.93
C GLU A 39 8.86 -27.20 -8.93
N ASP A 40 8.25 -28.38 -8.89
CA ASP A 40 7.01 -28.66 -9.61
C ASP A 40 5.78 -28.11 -8.84
N ASP A 41 4.58 -28.35 -9.39
CA ASP A 41 3.33 -27.88 -8.76
C ASP A 41 3.05 -28.53 -7.38
N ASP A 42 3.69 -29.64 -7.08
CA ASP A 42 3.58 -30.38 -5.82
C ASP A 42 4.70 -30.01 -4.82
N GLY A 43 5.64 -29.13 -5.20
CA GLY A 43 6.79 -28.70 -4.41
C GLY A 43 7.96 -29.69 -4.41
N ASN A 44 8.01 -30.62 -5.37
CA ASN A 44 9.15 -31.52 -5.50
C ASN A 44 10.28 -30.83 -6.28
N PRO A 45 11.56 -31.05 -5.89
CA PRO A 45 12.69 -30.50 -6.60
C PRO A 45 12.73 -30.94 -8.08
N LEU A 46 12.93 -30.00 -8.95
CA LEU A 46 13.01 -30.22 -10.40
C LEU A 46 14.19 -29.44 -10.99
N GLU A 47 14.85 -30.03 -11.98
CA GLU A 47 15.99 -29.43 -12.67
C GLU A 47 15.69 -29.20 -14.16
N ARG A 48 16.29 -28.14 -14.73
CA ARG A 48 16.29 -27.87 -16.17
C ARG A 48 17.72 -27.59 -16.65
N LYS A 49 18.15 -28.30 -17.68
CA LYS A 49 19.45 -28.06 -18.33
C LYS A 49 19.33 -26.90 -19.32
N ALA A 50 20.43 -26.20 -19.54
CA ALA A 50 20.54 -25.18 -20.56
C ALA A 50 20.62 -25.85 -21.98
N ASP A 51 19.50 -26.34 -22.45
CA ASP A 51 19.33 -27.02 -23.75
C ASP A 51 18.02 -26.57 -24.39
N ASP A 52 18.06 -26.24 -25.69
CA ASP A 52 16.90 -25.80 -26.46
C ASP A 52 15.83 -26.90 -26.61
N LYS A 53 16.18 -28.16 -26.41
CA LYS A 53 15.25 -29.31 -26.47
C LYS A 53 14.52 -29.59 -25.15
N GLU A 54 14.97 -29.02 -24.08
CA GLU A 54 14.30 -29.11 -22.79
C GLU A 54 12.96 -28.35 -22.77
N PRO A 55 12.03 -28.71 -21.87
CA PRO A 55 10.85 -27.90 -21.67
C PRO A 55 11.22 -26.45 -21.31
N MET A 56 10.51 -25.48 -21.87
CA MET A 56 10.82 -24.08 -21.71
C MET A 56 10.69 -23.65 -20.23
N SER A 57 11.70 -22.94 -19.74
CA SER A 57 11.67 -22.21 -18.48
C SER A 57 12.44 -20.90 -18.60
N ALA A 58 11.85 -19.83 -18.09
CA ALA A 58 12.41 -18.49 -18.11
C ALA A 58 12.03 -17.71 -16.88
N LEU A 59 12.87 -16.76 -16.48
CA LEU A 59 12.61 -15.83 -15.38
C LEU A 59 12.38 -14.42 -15.93
N ALA A 60 11.25 -13.82 -15.58
CA ALA A 60 10.99 -12.41 -15.78
C ALA A 60 11.71 -11.60 -14.70
N PHE A 61 12.93 -11.14 -14.97
CA PHE A 61 13.79 -10.56 -13.94
C PHE A 61 13.74 -9.04 -13.86
N LYS A 62 13.15 -8.36 -14.85
CA LYS A 62 13.01 -6.92 -14.87
C LYS A 62 11.82 -6.49 -15.73
N LEU A 63 11.05 -5.55 -15.22
CA LEU A 63 10.04 -4.83 -15.98
C LEU A 63 10.51 -3.39 -16.25
N MET A 64 10.12 -2.84 -17.38
CA MET A 64 10.39 -1.44 -17.73
C MET A 64 9.23 -0.90 -18.53
N THR A 65 8.78 0.31 -18.23
CA THR A 65 7.80 1.02 -19.04
C THR A 65 8.51 1.81 -20.14
N ASP A 66 8.16 1.51 -21.38
CA ASP A 66 8.67 2.19 -22.57
C ASP A 66 7.58 3.11 -23.15
N PRO A 67 7.90 4.40 -23.48
CA PRO A 67 6.90 5.34 -24.00
C PRO A 67 6.25 4.94 -25.32
N PHE A 68 6.91 4.09 -26.12
CA PHE A 68 6.48 3.75 -27.48
C PHE A 68 5.84 2.37 -27.60
N VAL A 69 6.34 1.39 -26.87
CA VAL A 69 5.86 0.00 -26.93
C VAL A 69 5.10 -0.45 -25.70
N GLY A 70 5.07 0.38 -24.65
CA GLY A 70 4.42 0.07 -23.39
C GLY A 70 5.31 -0.75 -22.47
N GLN A 71 4.77 -1.78 -21.84
CA GLN A 71 5.52 -2.60 -20.90
C GLN A 71 6.47 -3.56 -21.63
N LEU A 72 7.75 -3.48 -21.28
CA LEU A 72 8.80 -4.42 -21.66
C LEU A 72 9.10 -5.34 -20.47
N THR A 73 9.01 -6.63 -20.66
CA THR A 73 9.40 -7.64 -19.67
C THR A 73 10.70 -8.29 -20.13
N PHE A 74 11.78 -8.06 -19.41
CA PHE A 74 13.07 -8.71 -19.66
C PHE A 74 13.03 -10.11 -19.09
N VAL A 75 13.30 -11.08 -19.93
CA VAL A 75 13.32 -12.50 -19.59
C VAL A 75 14.69 -13.11 -19.85
N ARG A 76 15.13 -13.98 -18.93
CA ARG A 76 16.25 -14.89 -19.15
C ARG A 76 15.70 -16.29 -19.37
N VAL A 77 16.01 -16.89 -20.51
CA VAL A 77 15.64 -18.27 -20.81
C VAL A 77 16.67 -19.21 -20.20
N TYR A 78 16.25 -20.10 -19.35
CA TYR A 78 17.13 -21.11 -18.74
C TYR A 78 17.11 -22.44 -19.51
N SER A 79 15.99 -22.79 -20.11
CA SER A 79 15.83 -24.02 -20.92
C SER A 79 14.77 -23.81 -21.99
N GLY A 80 14.88 -24.59 -23.08
CA GLY A 80 13.94 -24.54 -24.18
C GLY A 80 14.05 -23.28 -25.02
N VAL A 81 13.04 -23.03 -25.84
CA VAL A 81 12.95 -21.92 -26.79
C VAL A 81 11.62 -21.20 -26.62
N ILE A 82 11.62 -19.87 -26.71
CA ILE A 82 10.41 -19.04 -26.77
C ILE A 82 10.32 -18.42 -28.16
N ASN A 83 9.19 -18.60 -28.85
CA ASN A 83 8.91 -17.97 -30.12
C ASN A 83 7.91 -16.82 -29.96
N SER A 84 7.98 -15.86 -30.85
CA SER A 84 6.96 -14.82 -30.96
C SER A 84 5.60 -15.47 -31.31
N GLY A 85 4.58 -15.12 -30.48
CA GLY A 85 3.23 -15.69 -30.62
C GLY A 85 2.94 -16.90 -29.73
N ASP A 86 3.94 -17.49 -29.08
CA ASP A 86 3.77 -18.64 -28.18
C ASP A 86 2.88 -18.29 -26.99
N THR A 87 2.25 -19.32 -26.44
CA THR A 87 1.56 -19.26 -25.15
C THR A 87 2.41 -19.95 -24.09
N VAL A 88 2.78 -19.21 -23.07
CA VAL A 88 3.55 -19.69 -21.93
C VAL A 88 2.68 -19.70 -20.67
N PHE A 89 3.11 -20.40 -19.65
CA PHE A 89 2.43 -20.46 -18.38
C PHE A 89 3.21 -19.69 -17.29
N ASN A 90 2.54 -18.79 -16.61
CA ASN A 90 3.07 -18.14 -15.42
C ASN A 90 2.78 -19.04 -14.22
N SER A 91 3.77 -19.78 -13.76
CA SER A 91 3.63 -20.79 -12.71
C SER A 91 3.36 -20.18 -11.33
N VAL A 92 3.73 -18.91 -11.11
CA VAL A 92 3.48 -18.22 -9.84
C VAL A 92 2.02 -17.77 -9.71
N LYS A 93 1.42 -17.30 -10.80
CA LYS A 93 0.02 -16.81 -10.82
C LYS A 93 -0.98 -17.87 -11.33
N GLY A 94 -0.50 -19.00 -11.85
CA GLY A 94 -1.36 -20.04 -12.40
C GLY A 94 -2.12 -19.61 -13.68
N LYS A 95 -1.53 -18.73 -14.51
CA LYS A 95 -2.19 -18.15 -15.68
C LYS A 95 -1.39 -18.34 -16.95
N LYS A 96 -2.09 -18.47 -18.07
CA LYS A 96 -1.47 -18.48 -19.40
C LYS A 96 -1.25 -17.05 -19.87
N GLU A 97 -0.04 -16.80 -20.39
CA GLU A 97 0.37 -15.54 -20.99
C GLU A 97 0.75 -15.73 -22.45
N ARG A 98 0.50 -14.73 -23.27
CA ARG A 98 0.85 -14.78 -24.68
C ARG A 98 2.07 -13.91 -24.96
N ILE A 99 3.11 -14.50 -25.52
CA ILE A 99 4.28 -13.81 -26.04
C ILE A 99 3.87 -13.00 -27.27
N GLY A 100 4.03 -11.71 -27.21
CA GLY A 100 3.82 -10.83 -28.38
C GLY A 100 5.10 -10.76 -29.22
N ARG A 101 5.70 -9.58 -29.30
CA ARG A 101 6.99 -9.39 -29.98
C ARG A 101 8.14 -9.69 -29.02
N ILE A 102 9.23 -10.19 -29.58
CA ILE A 102 10.48 -10.40 -28.86
C ILE A 102 11.50 -9.40 -29.40
N LEU A 103 12.17 -8.68 -28.50
CA LEU A 103 13.10 -7.62 -28.83
C LEU A 103 14.49 -7.93 -28.24
N GLN A 104 15.50 -7.96 -29.08
CA GLN A 104 16.88 -7.89 -28.65
C GLN A 104 17.25 -6.43 -28.41
N MET A 105 17.79 -6.15 -27.23
CA MET A 105 18.08 -4.80 -26.79
C MET A 105 19.58 -4.49 -26.91
N HIS A 106 19.89 -3.38 -27.57
CA HIS A 106 21.23 -2.80 -27.65
C HIS A 106 21.16 -1.37 -27.08
N ALA A 107 21.38 -1.22 -25.79
CA ALA A 107 21.09 0.01 -25.06
C ALA A 107 19.61 0.44 -25.27
N ASN A 108 19.37 1.57 -25.95
CA ASN A 108 18.02 2.05 -26.28
C ASN A 108 17.53 1.57 -27.67
N ASN A 109 18.39 0.91 -28.45
CA ASN A 109 18.01 0.37 -29.74
C ASN A 109 17.35 -1.00 -29.57
N ARG A 110 16.36 -1.26 -30.41
CA ARG A 110 15.51 -2.46 -30.37
C ARG A 110 15.59 -3.14 -31.72
N GLU A 111 15.88 -4.42 -31.71
CA GLU A 111 15.83 -5.27 -32.90
C GLU A 111 14.80 -6.37 -32.66
N GLU A 112 13.81 -6.48 -33.52
CA GLU A 112 12.80 -7.53 -33.44
C GLU A 112 13.38 -8.87 -33.89
N ILE A 113 13.31 -9.87 -33.02
CA ILE A 113 13.74 -11.23 -33.28
C ILE A 113 12.55 -12.19 -33.19
N LYS A 114 12.66 -13.36 -33.83
CA LYS A 114 11.56 -14.33 -33.89
C LYS A 114 11.54 -15.29 -32.71
N GLU A 115 12.72 -15.61 -32.18
CA GLU A 115 12.90 -16.60 -31.10
C GLU A 115 14.05 -16.19 -30.19
N ILE A 116 14.03 -16.72 -28.99
CA ILE A 116 15.14 -16.71 -28.02
C ILE A 116 15.34 -18.12 -27.48
N VAL A 117 16.58 -18.50 -27.30
CA VAL A 117 17.02 -19.86 -26.94
C VAL A 117 17.56 -19.92 -25.50
N ALA A 118 17.84 -21.12 -25.00
CA ALA A 118 18.39 -21.35 -23.68
C ALA A 118 19.71 -20.57 -23.47
N GLY A 119 19.77 -19.80 -22.38
CA GLY A 119 20.90 -18.93 -22.03
C GLY A 119 20.75 -17.48 -22.47
N ASP A 120 19.84 -17.17 -23.39
CA ASP A 120 19.64 -15.82 -23.90
C ASP A 120 18.80 -14.93 -22.98
N ILE A 121 18.99 -13.63 -23.17
CA ILE A 121 18.21 -12.56 -22.53
C ILE A 121 17.58 -11.70 -23.64
N ALA A 122 16.28 -11.49 -23.54
CA ALA A 122 15.56 -10.58 -24.43
C ALA A 122 14.43 -9.85 -23.71
N ALA A 123 13.89 -8.80 -24.33
CA ALA A 123 12.69 -8.13 -23.87
C ALA A 123 11.46 -8.67 -24.62
N VAL A 124 10.42 -8.99 -23.87
CA VAL A 124 9.15 -9.50 -24.41
C VAL A 124 8.09 -8.42 -24.24
N VAL A 125 7.31 -8.20 -25.31
CA VAL A 125 6.14 -7.31 -25.33
C VAL A 125 4.87 -8.15 -25.34
N GLY A 126 3.84 -7.71 -24.65
CA GLY A 126 2.52 -8.32 -24.70
C GLY A 126 2.13 -9.16 -23.50
N LEU A 127 3.03 -9.39 -22.56
CA LEU A 127 2.71 -9.98 -21.26
C LEU A 127 1.88 -8.97 -20.45
N LYS A 128 0.73 -9.42 -19.93
CA LYS A 128 -0.23 -8.50 -19.29
C LYS A 128 -0.17 -8.52 -17.78
N ASP A 129 0.11 -9.69 -17.22
CA ASP A 129 -0.03 -9.94 -15.78
C ASP A 129 1.23 -10.60 -15.21
N VAL A 130 2.40 -10.13 -15.64
CA VAL A 130 3.71 -10.61 -15.19
C VAL A 130 4.35 -9.51 -14.34
N THR A 131 4.94 -9.91 -13.20
CA THR A 131 5.72 -9.03 -12.33
C THR A 131 7.17 -9.52 -12.23
N THR A 132 8.06 -8.66 -11.74
CA THR A 132 9.48 -9.00 -11.57
C THR A 132 9.65 -10.19 -10.62
N GLY A 133 10.46 -11.17 -11.00
CA GLY A 133 10.74 -12.38 -10.22
C GLY A 133 9.83 -13.57 -10.54
N GLU A 134 8.89 -13.44 -11.48
CA GLU A 134 7.99 -14.54 -11.84
C GLU A 134 8.58 -15.47 -12.90
N THR A 135 8.21 -16.75 -12.78
CA THR A 135 8.63 -17.79 -13.71
C THR A 135 7.62 -17.97 -14.83
N LEU A 136 8.12 -17.97 -16.05
CA LEU A 136 7.39 -18.38 -17.25
C LEU A 136 7.88 -19.75 -17.68
N CYS A 137 6.98 -20.70 -17.92
CA CYS A 137 7.36 -22.05 -18.28
C CYS A 137 6.45 -22.66 -19.36
N ASP A 138 6.79 -23.87 -19.78
CA ASP A 138 5.96 -24.68 -20.66
C ASP A 138 4.58 -24.91 -20.04
N ALA A 139 3.53 -24.88 -20.88
CA ALA A 139 2.14 -24.97 -20.43
C ALA A 139 1.72 -26.36 -19.92
N GLU A 140 2.52 -27.40 -20.18
CA GLU A 140 2.24 -28.80 -19.78
C GLU A 140 3.28 -29.33 -18.77
N LYS A 141 4.45 -28.71 -18.72
CA LYS A 141 5.57 -29.11 -17.86
C LYS A 141 5.99 -27.97 -16.95
N HIS A 142 5.20 -27.74 -15.93
CA HIS A 142 5.38 -26.62 -15.03
C HIS A 142 6.67 -26.73 -14.22
N ILE A 143 7.25 -25.59 -13.94
CA ILE A 143 8.34 -25.40 -12.98
C ILE A 143 8.21 -24.01 -12.37
N VAL A 144 8.51 -23.88 -11.11
CA VAL A 144 8.73 -22.60 -10.42
C VAL A 144 10.23 -22.51 -10.14
N LEU A 145 10.91 -21.56 -10.77
CA LEU A 145 12.31 -21.28 -10.50
C LEU A 145 12.45 -20.58 -9.15
N GLU A 146 13.67 -20.56 -8.61
CA GLU A 146 13.96 -19.85 -7.37
C GLU A 146 13.41 -18.42 -7.42
N ARG A 147 12.64 -18.04 -6.39
CA ARG A 147 12.04 -16.71 -6.31
C ARG A 147 13.09 -15.68 -5.92
N MET A 148 13.02 -14.53 -6.56
CA MET A 148 13.81 -13.37 -6.12
C MET A 148 13.20 -12.83 -4.82
N GLU A 149 14.03 -12.76 -3.78
CA GLU A 149 13.65 -12.11 -2.52
C GLU A 149 13.94 -10.62 -2.60
N PHE A 150 12.93 -9.81 -2.34
CA PHE A 150 13.06 -8.36 -2.29
C PHE A 150 12.94 -7.92 -0.84
N PRO A 151 13.85 -7.01 -0.37
CA PRO A 151 13.76 -6.51 0.99
C PRO A 151 12.50 -5.68 1.19
N GLU A 152 11.97 -5.73 2.42
CA GLU A 152 10.82 -4.91 2.80
C GLU A 152 11.21 -3.43 2.83
N PRO A 153 10.30 -2.53 2.39
CA PRO A 153 10.51 -1.10 2.47
C PRO A 153 10.77 -0.62 3.90
N VAL A 154 11.70 0.30 4.06
CA VAL A 154 12.13 0.79 5.39
C VAL A 154 11.67 2.20 5.72
N ILE A 155 11.23 2.99 4.72
CA ILE A 155 10.70 4.34 4.93
C ILE A 155 9.40 4.54 4.15
N SER A 156 8.56 5.45 4.64
CA SER A 156 7.31 5.81 4.01
C SER A 156 7.14 7.33 3.93
N GLN A 157 6.54 7.80 2.85
CA GLN A 157 6.20 9.20 2.63
C GLN A 157 4.77 9.30 2.10
N ALA A 158 4.07 10.38 2.44
CA ALA A 158 2.79 10.71 1.84
C ALA A 158 2.99 11.45 0.52
N VAL A 159 2.20 11.11 -0.48
CA VAL A 159 2.21 11.74 -1.80
C VAL A 159 0.82 12.26 -2.12
N GLU A 160 0.73 13.54 -2.45
CA GLU A 160 -0.52 14.19 -2.79
C GLU A 160 -0.41 14.87 -4.15
N PRO A 161 -1.39 14.69 -5.06
CA PRO A 161 -1.38 15.35 -6.35
C PRO A 161 -1.55 16.87 -6.16
N LYS A 162 -0.85 17.68 -6.95
CA LYS A 162 -1.00 19.14 -6.91
C LYS A 162 -2.34 19.63 -7.46
N SER A 163 -2.99 18.84 -8.31
CA SER A 163 -4.30 19.15 -8.89
C SER A 163 -5.20 17.93 -8.98
N LYS A 164 -6.51 18.14 -9.09
CA LYS A 164 -7.48 17.05 -9.32
C LYS A 164 -7.21 16.29 -10.63
N ALA A 165 -6.72 16.97 -11.65
CA ALA A 165 -6.37 16.34 -12.93
C ALA A 165 -5.16 15.40 -12.80
N ASP A 166 -4.28 15.65 -11.83
CA ASP A 166 -3.11 14.80 -11.59
C ASP A 166 -3.44 13.57 -10.75
N GLN A 167 -4.59 13.51 -10.09
CA GLN A 167 -4.95 12.42 -9.19
C GLN A 167 -5.06 11.06 -9.92
N GLU A 168 -5.78 11.01 -11.05
CA GLU A 168 -5.90 9.78 -11.85
C GLU A 168 -4.57 9.39 -12.48
N LYS A 169 -3.84 10.37 -13.01
CA LYS A 169 -2.51 10.16 -13.59
C LYS A 169 -1.51 9.67 -12.55
N MET A 170 -1.56 10.20 -11.33
CA MET A 170 -0.71 9.77 -10.22
C MET A 170 -0.96 8.31 -9.86
N GLY A 171 -2.22 7.89 -9.74
CA GLY A 171 -2.57 6.49 -9.47
C GLY A 171 -2.01 5.54 -10.54
N LEU A 172 -2.14 5.90 -11.82
CA LEU A 172 -1.60 5.12 -12.92
C LEU A 172 -0.06 5.08 -12.90
N ALA A 173 0.60 6.22 -12.67
CA ALA A 173 2.05 6.32 -12.59
C ALA A 173 2.62 5.47 -11.45
N LEU A 174 2.05 5.60 -10.25
CA LEU A 174 2.45 4.82 -9.07
C LEU A 174 2.24 3.32 -9.27
N SER A 175 1.12 2.91 -9.88
CA SER A 175 0.86 1.50 -10.20
C SER A 175 1.92 0.92 -11.16
N ARG A 176 2.31 1.67 -12.19
CA ARG A 176 3.36 1.23 -13.13
C ARG A 176 4.73 1.16 -12.47
N LEU A 177 5.10 2.15 -11.67
CA LEU A 177 6.36 2.15 -10.93
C LEU A 177 6.44 0.98 -9.94
N ALA A 178 5.34 0.67 -9.24
CA ALA A 178 5.28 -0.48 -8.34
C ALA A 178 5.35 -1.84 -9.07
N GLN A 179 4.91 -1.93 -10.32
CA GLN A 179 5.10 -3.13 -11.14
C GLN A 179 6.57 -3.32 -11.56
N GLU A 180 7.29 -2.22 -11.80
CA GLU A 180 8.71 -2.26 -12.17
C GLU A 180 9.63 -2.61 -10.99
N ASP A 181 9.30 -2.11 -9.79
CA ASP A 181 10.12 -2.23 -8.60
C ASP A 181 9.38 -2.90 -7.44
N PRO A 182 9.65 -4.18 -7.17
CA PRO A 182 9.00 -4.92 -6.08
C PRO A 182 9.33 -4.42 -4.67
N SER A 183 10.40 -3.63 -4.49
CA SER A 183 10.74 -2.99 -3.22
C SER A 183 10.00 -1.66 -2.99
N PHE A 184 9.24 -1.21 -3.98
CA PHE A 184 8.38 -0.02 -3.91
C PHE A 184 6.93 -0.43 -3.66
N ARG A 185 6.33 0.09 -2.61
CA ARG A 185 4.93 -0.18 -2.25
C ARG A 185 4.11 1.10 -2.25
N VAL A 186 2.87 0.96 -2.67
CA VAL A 186 1.87 2.04 -2.66
C VAL A 186 0.65 1.56 -1.89
N THR A 187 0.28 2.28 -0.86
CA THR A 187 -0.91 2.02 -0.05
C THR A 187 -1.75 3.27 0.10
N SER A 188 -3.04 3.10 0.31
CA SER A 188 -3.92 4.20 0.69
C SER A 188 -4.24 4.06 2.18
N ASP A 189 -3.97 5.10 2.94
CA ASP A 189 -4.37 5.15 4.34
C ASP A 189 -5.86 5.53 4.41
N GLU A 190 -6.69 4.62 4.88
CA GLU A 190 -8.14 4.81 4.96
C GLU A 190 -8.55 5.92 5.94
N GLU A 191 -7.71 6.19 6.95
CA GLU A 191 -8.02 7.16 7.97
C GLU A 191 -7.70 8.60 7.56
N SER A 192 -6.53 8.82 6.98
CA SER A 192 -6.12 10.15 6.50
C SER A 192 -6.54 10.42 5.05
N GLY A 193 -6.90 9.37 4.30
CA GLY A 193 -7.15 9.44 2.87
C GLY A 193 -5.89 9.69 2.03
N GLN A 194 -4.71 9.64 2.65
CA GLN A 194 -3.45 9.87 1.95
C GLN A 194 -2.99 8.65 1.16
N THR A 195 -2.34 8.91 0.04
CA THR A 195 -1.56 7.89 -0.66
C THR A 195 -0.16 7.84 -0.05
N ILE A 196 0.22 6.67 0.45
CA ILE A 196 1.52 6.42 1.08
C ILE A 196 2.39 5.63 0.11
N ILE A 197 3.59 6.11 -0.12
CA ILE A 197 4.63 5.41 -0.87
C ILE A 197 5.71 4.95 0.10
N SER A 198 6.16 3.70 -0.05
CA SER A 198 7.17 3.10 0.81
C SER A 198 8.31 2.53 -0.04
N GLY A 199 9.54 2.70 0.42
CA GLY A 199 10.75 2.30 -0.32
C GLY A 199 11.96 2.09 0.58
N MET A 200 13.09 1.79 -0.05
CA MET A 200 14.34 1.39 0.61
C MET A 200 15.14 2.56 1.20
N GLY A 201 14.73 3.80 0.98
CA GLY A 201 15.42 4.99 1.47
C GLY A 201 14.90 6.28 0.82
N GLU A 202 15.29 7.44 1.36
CA GLU A 202 14.89 8.74 0.83
C GLU A 202 15.23 8.90 -0.65
N LEU A 203 16.46 8.61 -1.03
CA LEU A 203 16.90 8.72 -2.41
C LEU A 203 16.08 7.82 -3.35
N HIS A 204 15.72 6.60 -2.91
CA HIS A 204 14.87 5.72 -3.69
C HIS A 204 13.50 6.37 -3.98
N LEU A 205 12.84 6.91 -2.97
CA LEU A 205 11.54 7.57 -3.12
C LEU A 205 11.65 8.87 -3.93
N GLU A 206 12.72 9.66 -3.74
CA GLU A 206 12.99 10.88 -4.54
C GLU A 206 13.13 10.56 -6.03
N VAL A 207 13.87 9.50 -6.38
CA VAL A 207 14.04 9.06 -7.78
C VAL A 207 12.69 8.65 -8.37
N LEU A 208 11.86 7.93 -7.64
CA LEU A 208 10.53 7.50 -8.12
C LEU A 208 9.58 8.68 -8.31
N VAL A 209 9.60 9.67 -7.42
CA VAL A 209 8.82 10.91 -7.55
C VAL A 209 9.31 11.74 -8.73
N ASP A 210 10.62 11.82 -8.95
CA ASP A 210 11.19 12.50 -10.12
C ASP A 210 10.84 11.77 -11.43
N ARG A 211 10.87 10.45 -11.46
CA ARG A 211 10.39 9.65 -12.59
C ARG A 211 8.90 9.89 -12.86
N MET A 212 8.07 9.97 -11.82
CA MET A 212 6.65 10.29 -11.95
C MET A 212 6.45 11.63 -12.68
N LYS A 213 7.25 12.63 -12.34
CA LYS A 213 7.22 13.94 -13.02
C LYS A 213 7.73 13.87 -14.47
N ARG A 214 8.87 13.21 -14.70
CA ARG A 214 9.52 13.20 -16.03
C ARG A 214 8.84 12.27 -17.03
N GLU A 215 8.41 11.09 -16.59
CA GLU A 215 7.89 10.04 -17.47
C GLU A 215 6.37 10.12 -17.64
N PHE A 216 5.66 10.55 -16.60
CA PHE A 216 4.19 10.56 -16.57
C PHE A 216 3.56 11.96 -16.56
N ASN A 217 4.39 13.01 -16.48
CA ASN A 217 3.91 14.40 -16.40
C ASN A 217 2.97 14.63 -15.19
N VAL A 218 3.30 14.07 -14.04
CA VAL A 218 2.54 14.21 -12.79
C VAL A 218 3.38 14.95 -11.77
N GLU A 219 2.86 16.05 -11.26
CA GLU A 219 3.45 16.76 -10.14
C GLU A 219 2.74 16.42 -8.83
N ALA A 220 3.51 16.07 -7.81
CA ALA A 220 3.01 15.74 -6.49
C ALA A 220 3.75 16.50 -5.39
N ASN A 221 3.05 16.75 -4.28
CA ASN A 221 3.64 17.19 -3.03
C ASN A 221 4.02 15.93 -2.23
N VAL A 222 5.22 15.92 -1.68
CA VAL A 222 5.74 14.83 -0.85
C VAL A 222 5.93 15.34 0.56
N GLY A 223 5.49 14.57 1.54
CA GLY A 223 5.58 14.95 2.94
C GLY A 223 5.58 13.73 3.88
N LYS A 224 5.65 14.02 5.18
CA LYS A 224 5.50 12.97 6.19
C LYS A 224 4.05 12.51 6.22
N PRO A 225 3.79 11.20 6.43
CA PRO A 225 2.43 10.70 6.67
C PRO A 225 1.80 11.41 7.88
N GLN A 226 0.51 11.63 7.82
CA GLN A 226 -0.22 12.17 8.96
C GLN A 226 -0.31 11.13 10.06
N VAL A 227 -0.22 11.60 11.30
CA VAL A 227 -0.43 10.73 12.46
C VAL A 227 -1.92 10.50 12.64
N ALA A 228 -2.34 9.26 12.74
CA ALA A 228 -3.74 8.86 12.95
C ALA A 228 -4.14 9.06 14.43
N TYR A 229 -4.35 10.32 14.83
CA TYR A 229 -4.83 10.64 16.14
C TYR A 229 -6.29 10.19 16.35
N ARG A 230 -6.64 9.97 17.62
CA ARG A 230 -8.02 9.74 18.09
C ARG A 230 -8.34 10.67 19.24
N GLU A 231 -9.62 10.84 19.50
CA GLU A 231 -10.09 11.54 20.69
C GLU A 231 -10.79 10.56 21.64
N THR A 232 -10.67 10.76 22.95
CA THR A 232 -11.43 10.02 23.94
C THR A 232 -11.66 10.86 25.17
N ILE A 233 -12.40 10.32 26.15
CA ILE A 233 -12.69 10.99 27.43
C ILE A 233 -12.05 10.23 28.60
N ARG A 234 -11.76 10.95 29.69
CA ARG A 234 -11.18 10.36 30.91
C ARG A 234 -12.11 10.33 32.10
N LYS A 235 -13.24 11.02 32.03
CA LYS A 235 -14.17 11.13 33.13
C LYS A 235 -15.59 10.83 32.72
N THR A 236 -16.34 10.20 33.63
CA THR A 236 -17.78 10.07 33.48
C THR A 236 -18.44 11.42 33.71
N VAL A 237 -19.41 11.75 32.90
CA VAL A 237 -20.27 12.93 33.03
C VAL A 237 -21.72 12.50 32.93
N GLU A 238 -22.53 12.96 33.88
CA GLU A 238 -23.95 12.66 33.93
C GLU A 238 -24.78 13.93 33.66
N ASP A 239 -26.06 13.73 33.35
CA ASP A 239 -27.04 14.81 33.16
C ASP A 239 -26.65 15.86 32.11
N VAL A 240 -26.07 15.40 31.00
CA VAL A 240 -25.70 16.28 29.88
C VAL A 240 -26.90 16.53 29.00
N GLU A 241 -27.44 17.74 29.10
CA GLU A 241 -28.63 18.16 28.33
C GLU A 241 -28.25 18.64 26.93
N GLY A 242 -29.00 18.16 25.91
CA GLY A 242 -29.02 18.69 24.57
C GLY A 242 -30.42 19.04 24.13
N LYS A 243 -30.64 20.32 23.84
CA LYS A 243 -31.95 20.81 23.46
C LYS A 243 -31.87 21.55 22.15
N PHE A 244 -32.56 21.04 21.15
CA PHE A 244 -32.70 21.67 19.84
C PHE A 244 -34.10 22.20 19.67
N VAL A 245 -34.24 23.52 19.59
CA VAL A 245 -35.50 24.22 19.34
C VAL A 245 -35.31 25.19 18.19
N LYS A 246 -36.17 25.07 17.17
CA LYS A 246 -36.18 25.99 16.05
C LYS A 246 -37.65 26.30 15.69
N GLN A 247 -38.02 27.57 15.71
CA GLN A 247 -39.28 28.06 15.24
C GLN A 247 -39.06 28.99 14.06
N SER A 248 -39.69 28.70 12.91
CA SER A 248 -39.66 29.53 11.71
C SER A 248 -41.04 29.49 11.06
N GLY A 249 -41.89 30.42 11.46
CA GLY A 249 -43.16 30.76 10.74
C GLY A 249 -44.07 29.63 10.26
N GLY A 250 -44.09 28.46 10.97
CA GLY A 250 -44.86 27.27 10.63
C GLY A 250 -44.63 26.17 11.66
N ARG A 251 -44.62 24.88 11.25
CA ARG A 251 -44.29 23.75 12.12
C ARG A 251 -42.85 23.89 12.64
N GLY A 252 -42.69 23.94 13.96
CA GLY A 252 -41.41 24.06 14.61
C GLY A 252 -40.59 22.78 14.59
N GLN A 253 -39.40 22.81 15.20
CA GLN A 253 -38.57 21.63 15.48
C GLN A 253 -38.23 21.60 16.96
N TYR A 254 -38.46 20.47 17.61
CA TYR A 254 -38.18 20.28 19.03
C TYR A 254 -37.55 18.89 19.25
N GLY A 255 -36.40 18.89 19.89
CA GLY A 255 -35.73 17.67 20.35
C GLY A 255 -34.99 17.98 21.68
N HIS A 256 -35.18 17.13 22.67
CA HIS A 256 -34.53 17.27 23.99
C HIS A 256 -34.12 15.91 24.51
N VAL A 257 -32.83 15.77 24.81
CA VAL A 257 -32.22 14.55 25.34
C VAL A 257 -31.27 14.86 26.50
N VAL A 258 -31.14 13.93 27.41
CA VAL A 258 -30.13 13.95 28.49
C VAL A 258 -29.30 12.71 28.38
N LEU A 259 -27.99 12.90 28.31
CA LEU A 259 -27.00 11.84 28.13
C LEU A 259 -26.11 11.69 29.32
N LYS A 260 -25.68 10.46 29.59
CA LYS A 260 -24.54 10.11 30.43
C LYS A 260 -23.40 9.60 29.49
N LEU A 261 -22.20 10.12 29.69
CA LEU A 261 -20.99 9.68 28.95
C LEU A 261 -20.02 9.02 29.92
N GLU A 262 -19.48 7.88 29.54
CA GLU A 262 -18.51 7.10 30.30
C GLU A 262 -17.36 6.65 29.41
N PRO A 263 -16.09 6.67 29.89
CA PRO A 263 -14.99 6.07 29.15
C PRO A 263 -15.15 4.54 29.13
N LEU A 264 -14.80 3.91 27.99
CA LEU A 264 -14.65 2.46 27.87
C LEU A 264 -13.18 2.05 28.03
N GLU A 265 -12.95 0.79 28.34
CA GLU A 265 -11.60 0.23 28.38
C GLU A 265 -11.00 0.18 26.97
N PRO A 266 -9.74 0.62 26.79
CA PRO A 266 -9.07 0.60 25.49
C PRO A 266 -8.98 -0.80 24.90
N GLY A 267 -9.22 -0.92 23.58
CA GLY A 267 -9.14 -2.20 22.86
C GLY A 267 -10.41 -3.05 22.90
N GLY A 268 -11.48 -2.54 23.50
CA GLY A 268 -12.82 -3.13 23.46
C GLY A 268 -13.67 -2.55 22.31
N ALA A 269 -14.97 -2.37 22.59
CA ALA A 269 -15.85 -1.67 21.65
C ALA A 269 -15.50 -0.18 21.64
N ASN A 270 -15.24 0.39 20.46
CA ASN A 270 -14.91 1.82 20.33
C ASN A 270 -16.08 2.74 20.72
N TYR A 271 -17.30 2.24 20.60
CA TYR A 271 -18.53 2.96 20.92
C TYR A 271 -19.62 2.02 21.40
N GLU A 272 -20.34 2.43 22.44
CA GLU A 272 -21.51 1.73 22.96
C GLU A 272 -22.64 2.73 23.22
N PHE A 273 -23.82 2.46 22.65
CA PHE A 273 -25.03 3.24 22.92
C PHE A 273 -26.00 2.41 23.76
N VAL A 274 -26.52 3.01 24.85
CA VAL A 274 -27.48 2.36 25.75
C VAL A 274 -28.73 3.22 25.86
N ASP A 275 -29.87 2.62 25.58
CA ASP A 275 -31.19 3.19 25.86
C ASP A 275 -31.62 2.86 27.29
N ALA A 276 -31.70 3.87 28.17
CA ALA A 276 -32.17 3.76 29.53
C ALA A 276 -33.46 4.56 29.77
N ILE A 277 -34.19 4.92 28.72
CA ILE A 277 -35.43 5.68 28.82
C ILE A 277 -36.50 4.88 29.58
N LYS A 278 -37.12 5.54 30.54
CA LYS A 278 -38.24 5.02 31.32
C LYS A 278 -39.48 5.88 31.10
N GLY A 279 -40.65 5.25 31.10
CA GLY A 279 -41.93 5.96 31.04
C GLY A 279 -42.27 6.60 29.70
N GLY A 280 -41.56 6.30 28.58
CA GLY A 280 -41.89 6.76 27.24
C GLY A 280 -41.68 8.27 27.04
N VAL A 281 -40.86 8.94 27.86
CA VAL A 281 -40.59 10.38 27.76
C VAL A 281 -39.90 10.79 26.45
N VAL A 282 -39.27 9.82 25.75
CA VAL A 282 -38.82 9.93 24.38
C VAL A 282 -39.47 8.79 23.58
N PRO A 283 -40.25 9.07 22.53
CA PRO A 283 -40.81 8.04 21.68
C PRO A 283 -39.71 7.14 21.09
N ARG A 284 -39.99 5.81 21.04
CA ARG A 284 -38.99 4.80 20.58
C ARG A 284 -38.52 5.06 19.16
N GLU A 285 -39.32 5.66 18.32
CA GLU A 285 -39.01 5.99 16.93
C GLU A 285 -37.89 7.05 16.80
N TYR A 286 -37.68 7.89 17.82
CA TYR A 286 -36.66 8.94 17.81
C TYR A 286 -35.29 8.50 18.42
N ILE A 287 -35.26 7.40 19.16
CA ILE A 287 -34.02 6.89 19.80
C ILE A 287 -32.93 6.55 18.78
N PRO A 288 -33.23 5.88 17.64
CA PRO A 288 -32.22 5.66 16.59
C PRO A 288 -31.69 6.97 15.99
N ALA A 289 -32.50 8.01 15.92
CA ALA A 289 -32.08 9.32 15.43
C ALA A 289 -31.08 10.00 16.39
N VAL A 290 -31.27 9.84 17.70
CA VAL A 290 -30.30 10.31 18.73
C VAL A 290 -28.96 9.62 18.55
N ASP A 291 -28.95 8.29 18.46
CA ASP A 291 -27.73 7.49 18.26
C ASP A 291 -27.02 7.88 16.95
N LYS A 292 -27.76 8.03 15.86
CA LYS A 292 -27.21 8.50 14.59
C LYS A 292 -26.53 9.87 14.69
N GLY A 293 -27.14 10.82 15.42
CA GLY A 293 -26.56 12.15 15.65
C GLY A 293 -25.28 12.11 16.46
N ILE A 294 -25.17 11.17 17.39
CA ILE A 294 -23.96 10.92 18.17
C ILE A 294 -22.87 10.31 17.26
N GLN A 295 -23.18 9.29 16.47
CA GLN A 295 -22.24 8.62 15.56
C GLN A 295 -21.66 9.59 14.52
N GLU A 296 -22.47 10.45 13.93
CA GLU A 296 -21.99 11.51 13.03
C GLU A 296 -21.03 12.49 13.74
N THR A 297 -21.22 12.71 15.01
CA THR A 297 -20.34 13.58 15.81
C THR A 297 -19.04 12.87 16.21
N LEU A 298 -19.11 11.56 16.51
CA LEU A 298 -17.93 10.74 16.78
C LEU A 298 -16.91 10.82 15.64
N THR A 299 -17.37 10.73 14.39
CA THR A 299 -16.47 10.78 13.22
C THR A 299 -15.83 12.14 12.98
N ALA A 300 -16.51 13.21 13.37
CA ALA A 300 -16.05 14.59 13.18
C ALA A 300 -15.08 15.09 14.26
N GLY A 301 -15.02 14.40 15.41
CA GLY A 301 -14.22 14.83 16.57
C GLY A 301 -14.75 16.09 17.28
N ILE A 302 -14.13 16.44 18.40
CA ILE A 302 -14.57 17.55 19.25
C ILE A 302 -13.44 18.53 19.58
N ILE A 303 -12.21 18.00 19.78
CA ILE A 303 -11.04 18.79 20.20
C ILE A 303 -10.27 19.28 18.97
N ALA A 304 -9.90 18.37 18.11
CA ALA A 304 -8.98 18.60 16.98
C ALA A 304 -9.48 18.01 15.66
N GLY A 305 -10.69 17.46 15.63
CA GLY A 305 -11.30 16.92 14.42
C GLY A 305 -10.93 15.47 14.13
N TYR A 306 -10.43 14.73 15.13
CA TYR A 306 -10.13 13.31 14.99
C TYR A 306 -11.26 12.43 15.52
N PRO A 307 -11.47 11.24 14.94
CA PRO A 307 -12.54 10.35 15.40
C PRO A 307 -12.46 10.05 16.90
N VAL A 308 -13.62 10.08 17.54
CA VAL A 308 -13.74 9.73 18.98
C VAL A 308 -13.89 8.23 19.14
N VAL A 309 -13.16 7.64 20.07
CA VAL A 309 -13.20 6.20 20.40
C VAL A 309 -13.32 5.97 21.91
N ASP A 310 -13.64 4.74 22.29
CA ASP A 310 -13.71 4.25 23.66
C ASP A 310 -14.69 5.06 24.53
N VAL A 311 -15.89 5.30 24.00
CA VAL A 311 -16.93 6.08 24.69
C VAL A 311 -18.24 5.31 24.72
N LYS A 312 -18.82 5.18 25.93
CA LYS A 312 -20.18 4.70 26.17
C LYS A 312 -21.10 5.88 26.39
N VAL A 313 -22.21 5.87 25.68
CA VAL A 313 -23.26 6.89 25.79
C VAL A 313 -24.55 6.25 26.21
N THR A 314 -25.12 6.72 27.31
CA THR A 314 -26.42 6.26 27.83
C THR A 314 -27.42 7.39 27.68
N LEU A 315 -28.52 7.15 26.98
CA LEU A 315 -29.65 8.05 26.90
C LEU A 315 -30.54 7.83 28.15
N THR A 316 -30.48 8.77 29.11
CA THR A 316 -31.11 8.63 30.42
C THR A 316 -32.50 9.27 30.51
N PHE A 317 -32.69 10.40 29.81
CA PHE A 317 -33.92 11.17 29.84
C PHE A 317 -34.09 12.02 28.59
N GLY A 318 -35.27 12.59 28.40
CA GLY A 318 -35.57 13.53 27.34
C GLY A 318 -37.02 14.00 27.43
N SER A 319 -37.41 14.82 26.48
CA SER A 319 -38.80 15.21 26.30
C SER A 319 -39.12 15.47 24.84
N TYR A 320 -40.37 15.33 24.46
CA TYR A 320 -40.84 15.58 23.12
C TYR A 320 -42.04 16.53 23.11
N HIS A 321 -42.36 17.03 21.94
CA HIS A 321 -43.54 17.88 21.67
C HIS A 321 -44.37 17.25 20.56
N ASP A 322 -45.62 17.01 20.79
CA ASP A 322 -46.50 16.24 19.90
C ASP A 322 -46.55 16.74 18.45
N VAL A 323 -46.36 18.04 18.23
CA VAL A 323 -46.45 18.67 16.90
C VAL A 323 -45.05 18.93 16.30
N ASP A 324 -44.10 19.37 17.13
CA ASP A 324 -42.80 19.92 16.65
C ASP A 324 -41.65 18.92 16.73
N SER A 325 -41.85 17.77 17.37
CA SER A 325 -40.81 16.73 17.41
C SER A 325 -40.70 15.95 16.10
N ASN A 326 -39.50 15.69 15.68
CA ASN A 326 -39.17 14.87 14.52
C ASN A 326 -37.75 14.28 14.66
N GLU A 327 -37.44 13.29 13.81
CA GLU A 327 -36.13 12.61 13.82
C GLU A 327 -34.94 13.56 13.69
N ASN A 328 -35.04 14.58 12.81
CA ASN A 328 -33.95 15.54 12.62
C ASN A 328 -33.68 16.36 13.89
N ALA A 329 -34.73 16.77 14.60
CA ALA A 329 -34.57 17.53 15.86
C ALA A 329 -33.92 16.68 16.94
N PHE A 330 -34.24 15.38 17.07
CA PHE A 330 -33.60 14.47 18.01
C PHE A 330 -32.16 14.12 17.61
N ARG A 331 -31.88 13.97 16.31
CA ARG A 331 -30.51 13.82 15.80
C ARG A 331 -29.65 15.02 16.19
N MET A 332 -30.15 16.23 16.00
CA MET A 332 -29.42 17.45 16.39
C MET A 332 -29.28 17.57 17.89
N ALA A 333 -30.31 17.25 18.69
CA ALA A 333 -30.24 17.26 20.15
C ALA A 333 -29.20 16.27 20.69
N GLY A 334 -29.14 15.05 20.12
CA GLY A 334 -28.13 14.03 20.43
C GLY A 334 -26.71 14.51 20.15
N SER A 335 -26.48 15.09 18.97
CA SER A 335 -25.20 15.68 18.60
C SER A 335 -24.77 16.81 19.55
N MET A 336 -25.72 17.69 19.92
CA MET A 336 -25.44 18.81 20.84
C MET A 336 -25.09 18.32 22.26
N ALA A 337 -25.88 17.39 22.82
CA ALA A 337 -25.63 16.80 24.12
C ALA A 337 -24.27 16.09 24.16
N PHE A 338 -23.97 15.29 23.09
CA PHE A 338 -22.70 14.59 23.01
C PHE A 338 -21.50 15.55 22.97
N LYS A 339 -21.55 16.60 22.14
CA LYS A 339 -20.48 17.63 22.08
C LYS A 339 -20.24 18.30 23.42
N GLU A 340 -21.30 18.64 24.13
CA GLU A 340 -21.21 19.29 25.45
C GLU A 340 -20.66 18.30 26.48
N GLY A 341 -21.11 17.04 26.48
CA GLY A 341 -20.64 15.99 27.36
C GLY A 341 -19.15 15.71 27.17
N MET A 342 -18.71 15.58 25.93
CA MET A 342 -17.28 15.40 25.60
C MET A 342 -16.41 16.53 26.20
N ARG A 343 -16.82 17.78 26.03
CA ARG A 343 -16.06 18.93 26.59
C ARG A 343 -15.93 18.88 28.09
N LYS A 344 -16.96 18.40 28.80
CA LYS A 344 -16.99 18.26 30.25
C LYS A 344 -16.25 17.03 30.77
N ALA A 345 -16.12 15.99 29.95
CA ALA A 345 -15.58 14.69 30.33
C ALA A 345 -14.03 14.61 30.28
N SER A 346 -13.34 15.74 30.31
CA SER A 346 -11.87 15.82 30.18
C SER A 346 -11.36 15.09 28.93
N PRO A 347 -11.68 15.60 27.74
CA PRO A 347 -11.28 14.96 26.50
C PRO A 347 -9.77 15.05 26.30
N VAL A 348 -9.19 14.02 25.66
CA VAL A 348 -7.75 13.90 25.36
C VAL A 348 -7.54 13.35 23.96
N LEU A 349 -6.38 13.68 23.38
CA LEU A 349 -5.89 13.07 22.16
C LEU A 349 -5.14 11.78 22.48
N LEU A 350 -5.38 10.74 21.68
CA LEU A 350 -4.62 9.50 21.66
C LEU A 350 -3.71 9.48 20.46
N GLU A 351 -2.48 9.04 20.67
CA GLU A 351 -1.49 8.76 19.61
C GLU A 351 -1.51 7.26 19.28
N PRO A 352 -1.25 6.86 18.02
CA PRO A 352 -1.06 5.45 17.71
C PRO A 352 0.23 4.91 18.34
N MET A 353 0.14 3.73 18.94
CA MET A 353 1.31 2.96 19.40
C MET A 353 1.63 1.90 18.36
N MET A 354 2.89 1.82 17.94
CA MET A 354 3.35 0.89 16.93
C MET A 354 4.34 -0.11 17.53
N ALA A 355 4.24 -1.38 17.10
CA ALA A 355 5.30 -2.34 17.32
C ALA A 355 6.42 -2.05 16.32
N VAL A 356 7.65 -1.89 16.81
CA VAL A 356 8.81 -1.57 15.99
C VAL A 356 9.88 -2.63 16.21
N GLU A 357 10.33 -3.24 15.12
CA GLU A 357 11.49 -4.12 15.06
C GLU A 357 12.61 -3.41 14.32
N VAL A 358 13.82 -3.39 14.91
CA VAL A 358 14.97 -2.72 14.32
C VAL A 358 16.12 -3.70 14.20
N GLU A 359 16.54 -3.94 12.97
CA GLU A 359 17.74 -4.72 12.65
C GLU A 359 18.92 -3.76 12.44
N THR A 360 20.00 -3.95 13.20
CA THR A 360 21.15 -3.05 13.17
C THR A 360 22.43 -3.81 13.55
N PRO A 361 23.62 -3.42 13.01
CA PRO A 361 24.90 -3.90 13.49
C PRO A 361 25.09 -3.61 14.99
N GLU A 362 25.80 -4.50 15.68
CA GLU A 362 26.02 -4.43 17.15
C GLU A 362 26.61 -3.09 17.61
N ASP A 363 27.51 -2.51 16.83
CA ASP A 363 28.14 -1.21 17.12
C ASP A 363 27.14 -0.05 17.26
N TYR A 364 25.97 -0.15 16.66
CA TYR A 364 24.92 0.87 16.68
C TYR A 364 23.79 0.58 17.67
N ALA A 365 23.78 -0.59 18.31
CA ALA A 365 22.70 -1.02 19.19
C ALA A 365 22.40 0.00 20.30
N GLY A 366 23.45 0.53 20.95
CA GLY A 366 23.32 1.54 22.00
C GLY A 366 22.70 2.85 21.50
N THR A 367 23.09 3.29 20.29
CA THR A 367 22.53 4.50 19.68
C THR A 367 21.07 4.33 19.33
N VAL A 368 20.69 3.18 18.78
CA VAL A 368 19.30 2.85 18.43
C VAL A 368 18.42 2.76 19.67
N MET A 369 18.89 2.10 20.74
CA MET A 369 18.17 2.04 22.02
C MET A 369 17.97 3.44 22.63
N GLY A 370 18.98 4.31 22.54
CA GLY A 370 18.87 5.70 22.97
C GLY A 370 17.84 6.49 22.19
N ASP A 371 17.80 6.32 20.85
CA ASP A 371 16.82 6.98 20.00
C ASP A 371 15.39 6.48 20.27
N LEU A 372 15.19 5.17 20.37
CA LEU A 372 13.88 4.58 20.72
C LEU A 372 13.36 5.10 22.07
N SER A 373 14.24 5.17 23.09
CA SER A 373 13.88 5.72 24.40
C SER A 373 13.52 7.21 24.30
N SER A 374 14.24 7.99 23.49
CA SER A 374 13.93 9.42 23.29
C SER A 374 12.57 9.64 22.61
N ARG A 375 12.11 8.68 21.81
CA ARG A 375 10.78 8.64 21.17
C ARG A 375 9.70 8.02 22.06
N ARG A 376 9.96 7.84 23.33
CA ARG A 376 9.03 7.21 24.31
C ARG A 376 8.72 5.73 23.99
N GLY A 377 9.64 5.03 23.32
CA GLY A 377 9.57 3.59 23.11
C GLY A 377 9.71 2.84 24.42
N LEU A 378 8.95 1.74 24.54
CA LEU A 378 8.93 0.86 25.73
C LEU A 378 9.58 -0.48 25.38
#